data_d618136b760628e7b87b7964f7da6f94
#
_entry.id   d618136b760628e7b87b7964f7da6f94
#
_cell.length_a   1.000
_cell.length_b   1.000
_cell.length_c   1.000
_cell.angle_alpha   90.00
_cell.angle_beta   90.00
_cell.angle_gamma   90.00
#
_symmetry.space_group_name_H-M   'P 1'
#
loop_
_entity.id
_entity.type
_entity.pdbx_description
1 polymer ?
#
loop_
_entity_poly.entity_id
_entity_poly.type
_entity_poly.pdbx_seq_one_letter_code
_entity_poly.pdbx_strand_id
1 'polypeptide(L)'
;RRTSEQVVQKITALSADGRTRIVDQPPVTQHVDTASLDELTTLFEAYREPLRADARLLLSQFTVVDFVLRVVGVGSVGTRCYIVLLEGPAGEPLVLQVKEATRSVLATYGGMVDALPSGLVPAGSVPAQGRRVVAAQRILQAQSDPFLGWTTVEAPGRTGRPRVDFFWRQFRDMKGSVELDRLSAAQFVRYGELCGRVLARAHSQSPGTRVAHGYLGRSDAFDDAIARWSCAYADVVEQDFAALEAAVASGRLPAERGT
;
A
#
# COMPACT_ATOMS: atom_id res chain seq x y z
N ARG A 1 -12.30 15.31 -4.92
CA ARG A 1 -12.22 13.85 -4.96
C ARG A 1 -12.02 13.43 -6.41
N ARG A 2 -11.13 12.49 -6.67
CA ARG A 2 -10.89 11.97 -8.02
C ARG A 2 -11.59 10.63 -8.15
N THR A 3 -12.43 10.48 -9.18
CA THR A 3 -13.06 9.20 -9.51
C THR A 3 -12.10 8.30 -10.29
N SER A 4 -12.38 7.00 -10.36
CA SER A 4 -11.63 6.05 -11.19
C SER A 4 -11.54 6.51 -12.65
N GLU A 5 -12.62 7.00 -13.23
CA GLU A 5 -12.65 7.57 -14.58
C GLU A 5 -11.65 8.73 -14.78
N GLN A 6 -11.63 9.67 -13.85
CA GLN A 6 -10.70 10.82 -13.91
C GLN A 6 -9.24 10.39 -13.74
N VAL A 7 -9.01 9.29 -13.02
CA VAL A 7 -7.66 8.71 -12.90
C VAL A 7 -7.27 8.05 -14.20
N VAL A 8 -8.15 7.25 -14.78
CA VAL A 8 -7.90 6.58 -16.07
C VAL A 8 -7.59 7.58 -17.16
N GLN A 9 -8.43 8.62 -17.33
CA GLN A 9 -8.19 9.68 -18.33
C GLN A 9 -6.81 10.36 -18.22
N LYS A 10 -6.21 10.36 -17.03
CA LYS A 10 -4.89 10.96 -16.79
C LYS A 10 -3.71 10.03 -17.05
N ILE A 11 -3.94 8.75 -16.92
CA ILE A 11 -2.86 7.76 -16.99
C ILE A 11 -2.94 6.88 -18.23
N THR A 12 -3.98 7.00 -19.05
CA THR A 12 -4.18 6.19 -20.25
C THR A 12 -4.30 7.05 -21.51
N ALA A 13 -3.98 6.42 -22.64
CA ALA A 13 -4.22 6.94 -23.98
C ALA A 13 -4.68 5.80 -24.90
N LEU A 14 -5.34 6.14 -26.01
CA LEU A 14 -5.60 5.19 -27.08
C LEU A 14 -4.30 4.93 -27.85
N SER A 15 -3.94 3.66 -27.97
CA SER A 15 -2.82 3.25 -28.81
C SER A 15 -3.23 3.20 -30.28
N ALA A 16 -2.27 3.03 -31.17
CA ALA A 16 -2.49 3.01 -32.63
C ALA A 16 -3.46 1.90 -33.09
N ASP A 17 -3.60 0.84 -32.31
CA ASP A 17 -4.55 -0.26 -32.54
C ASP A 17 -5.94 0.00 -31.93
N GLY A 18 -6.19 1.20 -31.41
CA GLY A 18 -7.46 1.62 -30.81
C GLY A 18 -7.72 1.08 -29.41
N ARG A 19 -6.75 0.42 -28.77
CA ARG A 19 -6.88 -0.09 -27.41
C ARG A 19 -6.46 0.97 -26.38
N THR A 20 -7.11 0.98 -25.24
CA THR A 20 -6.71 1.82 -24.12
C THR A 20 -5.45 1.24 -23.47
N ARG A 21 -4.39 2.05 -23.34
CA ARG A 21 -3.14 1.67 -22.67
C ARG A 21 -2.71 2.70 -21.66
N ILE A 22 -1.98 2.25 -20.65
CA ILE A 22 -1.36 3.14 -19.68
C ILE A 22 -0.18 3.86 -20.35
N VAL A 23 -0.07 5.17 -20.13
CA VAL A 23 0.99 5.99 -20.70
C VAL A 23 2.27 5.84 -19.88
N ASP A 24 3.38 5.54 -20.57
CA ASP A 24 4.70 5.59 -19.95
C ASP A 24 5.07 7.00 -19.53
N GLN A 25 5.58 7.12 -18.32
CA GLN A 25 6.09 8.35 -17.70
C GLN A 25 7.39 8.02 -16.96
N PRO A 26 8.47 7.69 -17.68
CA PRO A 26 9.74 7.34 -17.05
C PRO A 26 10.28 8.49 -16.19
N PRO A 27 10.93 8.19 -15.06
CA PRO A 27 11.18 6.86 -14.50
C PRO A 27 10.04 6.34 -13.61
N VAL A 28 8.96 7.11 -13.46
CA VAL A 28 7.88 6.86 -12.48
C VAL A 28 6.95 5.72 -12.90
N THR A 29 6.64 5.64 -14.19
CA THR A 29 5.73 4.63 -14.76
C THR A 29 6.27 4.15 -16.07
N GLN A 30 6.42 2.84 -16.24
CA GLN A 30 6.93 2.26 -17.49
C GLN A 30 6.45 0.82 -17.68
N HIS A 31 6.21 0.47 -18.94
CA HIS A 31 6.04 -0.92 -19.31
C HIS A 31 7.35 -1.68 -19.08
N VAL A 32 7.24 -2.91 -18.65
CA VAL A 32 8.40 -3.77 -18.37
C VAL A 32 8.22 -5.11 -19.07
N ASP A 33 9.29 -5.57 -19.73
CA ASP A 33 9.32 -6.87 -20.42
C ASP A 33 9.47 -8.07 -19.46
N THR A 34 9.37 -7.81 -18.15
CA THR A 34 9.60 -8.83 -17.11
C THR A 34 8.43 -9.77 -16.87
N ALA A 35 7.26 -9.45 -17.41
CA ALA A 35 6.05 -10.28 -17.35
C ALA A 35 5.24 -10.12 -18.64
N SER A 36 4.63 -11.21 -19.11
CA SER A 36 3.68 -11.17 -20.22
C SER A 36 2.27 -10.84 -19.72
N LEU A 37 1.40 -10.43 -20.63
CA LEU A 37 -0.02 -10.24 -20.33
C LEU A 37 -0.66 -11.54 -19.83
N ASP A 38 -0.24 -12.70 -20.35
CA ASP A 38 -0.73 -14.01 -19.93
C ASP A 38 -0.33 -14.35 -18.49
N GLU A 39 0.91 -14.03 -18.10
CA GLU A 39 1.37 -14.21 -16.71
C GLU A 39 0.59 -13.33 -15.74
N LEU A 40 0.27 -12.10 -16.14
CA LEU A 40 -0.56 -11.22 -15.35
C LEU A 40 -2.02 -11.63 -15.30
N THR A 41 -2.56 -12.12 -16.36
CA THR A 41 -3.91 -12.70 -16.37
C THR A 41 -3.96 -13.88 -15.41
N THR A 42 -2.97 -14.76 -15.43
CA THR A 42 -2.84 -15.87 -14.47
C THR A 42 -2.74 -15.37 -13.03
N LEU A 43 -1.96 -14.32 -12.80
CA LEU A 43 -1.82 -13.69 -11.49
C LEU A 43 -3.14 -13.05 -11.02
N PHE A 44 -3.88 -12.43 -11.92
CA PHE A 44 -5.18 -11.84 -11.65
C PHE A 44 -6.24 -12.91 -11.29
N GLU A 45 -6.24 -14.04 -12.00
CA GLU A 45 -7.10 -15.17 -11.64
C GLU A 45 -6.78 -15.71 -10.24
N ALA A 46 -5.49 -15.92 -9.93
CA ALA A 46 -5.07 -16.35 -8.61
C ALA A 46 -5.43 -15.34 -7.51
N TYR A 47 -5.40 -14.04 -7.81
CA TYR A 47 -5.84 -13.00 -6.89
C TYR A 47 -7.35 -13.05 -6.62
N ARG A 48 -8.17 -13.38 -7.59
CA ARG A 48 -9.61 -13.45 -7.43
C ARG A 48 -10.06 -14.57 -6.48
N GLU A 49 -9.33 -15.68 -6.43
CA GLU A 49 -9.67 -16.86 -5.63
C GLU A 49 -9.92 -16.56 -4.13
N PRO A 50 -9.02 -15.89 -3.41
CA PRO A 50 -9.22 -15.60 -1.98
C PRO A 50 -10.14 -14.41 -1.68
N LEU A 51 -10.73 -13.78 -2.69
CA LEU A 51 -11.65 -12.66 -2.48
C LEU A 51 -13.01 -13.14 -1.96
N ARG A 52 -13.74 -12.22 -1.34
CA ARG A 52 -15.14 -12.44 -1.00
C ARG A 52 -15.94 -12.75 -2.25
N ALA A 53 -16.97 -13.56 -2.11
CA ALA A 53 -17.77 -14.05 -3.24
C ALA A 53 -18.37 -12.91 -4.09
N ASP A 54 -18.83 -11.84 -3.46
CA ASP A 54 -19.38 -10.66 -4.13
C ASP A 54 -18.32 -9.92 -4.97
N ALA A 55 -17.13 -9.67 -4.42
CA ALA A 55 -16.02 -9.03 -5.12
C ALA A 55 -15.49 -9.91 -6.25
N ARG A 56 -15.38 -11.23 -6.02
CA ARG A 56 -14.96 -12.21 -7.03
C ARG A 56 -15.92 -12.25 -8.21
N LEU A 57 -17.24 -12.28 -7.94
CA LEU A 57 -18.26 -12.27 -8.98
C LEU A 57 -18.19 -10.96 -9.81
N LEU A 58 -18.02 -9.82 -9.15
CA LEU A 58 -17.88 -8.55 -9.86
C LEU A 58 -16.62 -8.56 -10.74
N LEU A 59 -15.47 -8.94 -10.20
CA LEU A 59 -14.21 -8.97 -10.96
C LEU A 59 -14.15 -10.04 -12.04
N SER A 60 -15.02 -11.05 -11.99
CA SER A 60 -15.10 -12.06 -13.08
C SER A 60 -15.60 -11.49 -14.41
N GLN A 61 -16.20 -10.29 -14.38
CA GLN A 61 -16.65 -9.58 -15.56
C GLN A 61 -15.56 -8.72 -16.21
N PHE A 62 -14.42 -8.55 -15.56
CA PHE A 62 -13.32 -7.70 -16.02
C PHE A 62 -12.19 -8.53 -16.62
N THR A 63 -11.58 -7.99 -17.66
CA THR A 63 -10.40 -8.55 -18.31
C THR A 63 -9.19 -7.63 -18.10
N VAL A 64 -8.00 -8.21 -17.99
CA VAL A 64 -6.74 -7.45 -17.92
C VAL A 64 -6.44 -6.89 -19.31
N VAL A 65 -6.30 -5.59 -19.42
CA VAL A 65 -6.02 -4.88 -20.67
C VAL A 65 -4.55 -4.47 -20.77
N ASP A 66 -4.01 -3.95 -19.66
CA ASP A 66 -2.65 -3.42 -19.66
C ASP A 66 -2.08 -3.35 -18.24
N PHE A 67 -0.75 -3.24 -18.13
CA PHE A 67 -0.08 -3.05 -16.85
C PHE A 67 1.26 -2.37 -16.98
N VAL A 68 1.67 -1.68 -15.93
CA VAL A 68 2.96 -0.99 -15.86
C VAL A 68 3.60 -1.17 -14.48
N LEU A 69 4.92 -1.16 -14.44
CA LEU A 69 5.66 -0.95 -13.20
C LEU A 69 5.55 0.53 -12.82
N ARG A 70 5.29 0.80 -11.54
CA ARG A 70 5.19 2.16 -11.03
C ARG A 70 6.05 2.35 -9.79
N VAL A 71 6.97 3.28 -9.84
CA VAL A 71 7.70 3.73 -8.65
C VAL A 71 6.77 4.57 -7.78
N VAL A 72 6.63 4.20 -6.52
CA VAL A 72 5.74 4.87 -5.57
C VAL A 72 6.45 5.09 -4.24
N GLY A 73 6.65 6.35 -3.89
CA GLY A 73 7.08 6.79 -2.56
C GLY A 73 8.38 6.16 -2.05
N VAL A 74 9.03 6.85 -1.13
CA VAL A 74 10.34 6.48 -0.57
C VAL A 74 10.32 5.11 0.15
N GLY A 75 9.26 4.81 0.88
CA GLY A 75 9.12 3.54 1.62
C GLY A 75 8.88 2.31 0.73
N SER A 76 8.80 2.47 -0.60
CA SER A 76 8.60 1.38 -1.56
C SER A 76 9.84 1.13 -2.42
N VAL A 77 10.93 1.85 -2.18
CA VAL A 77 12.19 1.67 -2.93
C VAL A 77 12.66 0.22 -2.76
N GLY A 78 13.00 -0.41 -3.88
CA GLY A 78 13.42 -1.81 -3.91
C GLY A 78 12.28 -2.84 -3.90
N THR A 79 11.02 -2.41 -3.80
CA THR A 79 9.84 -3.28 -3.93
C THR A 79 9.10 -3.04 -5.24
N ARG A 80 8.45 -4.09 -5.76
CA ARG A 80 7.68 -3.99 -7.01
C ARG A 80 6.29 -3.43 -6.73
N CYS A 81 5.88 -2.45 -7.53
CA CYS A 81 4.51 -1.95 -7.53
C CYS A 81 4.02 -1.88 -8.98
N TYR A 82 2.92 -2.54 -9.25
CA TYR A 82 2.29 -2.52 -10.56
C TYR A 82 0.95 -1.79 -10.50
N ILE A 83 0.62 -1.13 -11.60
CA ILE A 83 -0.72 -0.65 -11.90
C ILE A 83 -1.28 -1.54 -12.99
N VAL A 84 -2.45 -2.11 -12.76
CA VAL A 84 -3.14 -3.00 -13.68
C VAL A 84 -4.42 -2.33 -14.13
N LEU A 85 -4.59 -2.18 -15.43
CA LEU A 85 -5.81 -1.69 -16.06
C LEU A 85 -6.69 -2.87 -16.44
N LEU A 86 -7.92 -2.83 -16.00
CA LEU A 86 -8.97 -3.80 -16.32
C LEU A 86 -10.09 -3.08 -17.06
N GLU A 87 -10.74 -3.82 -17.96
CA GLU A 87 -11.91 -3.36 -18.69
C GLU A 87 -13.09 -4.31 -18.44
N GLY A 88 -14.22 -3.74 -18.11
CA GLY A 88 -15.47 -4.44 -17.92
C GLY A 88 -16.26 -4.61 -19.22
N PRO A 89 -17.42 -5.30 -19.19
CA PRO A 89 -18.17 -5.69 -20.38
C PRO A 89 -18.78 -4.50 -21.16
N ALA A 90 -18.95 -3.34 -20.54
CA ALA A 90 -19.40 -2.12 -21.21
C ALA A 90 -18.26 -1.13 -21.51
N GLY A 91 -16.99 -1.57 -21.42
CA GLY A 91 -15.82 -0.73 -21.60
C GLY A 91 -15.45 0.11 -20.38
N GLU A 92 -16.11 -0.11 -19.24
CA GLU A 92 -15.83 0.61 -18.02
C GLU A 92 -14.45 0.21 -17.44
N PRO A 93 -13.61 1.19 -17.13
CA PRO A 93 -12.27 0.91 -16.65
C PRO A 93 -12.26 0.69 -15.13
N LEU A 94 -11.48 -0.28 -14.69
CA LEU A 94 -11.10 -0.47 -13.30
C LEU A 94 -9.57 -0.52 -13.21
N VAL A 95 -9.00 0.23 -12.28
CA VAL A 95 -7.56 0.25 -12.04
C VAL A 95 -7.24 -0.35 -10.69
N LEU A 96 -6.40 -1.37 -10.68
CA LEU A 96 -5.89 -1.99 -9.48
C LEU A 96 -4.41 -1.63 -9.27
N GLN A 97 -4.00 -1.58 -8.03
CA GLN A 97 -2.61 -1.46 -7.61
C GLN A 97 -2.16 -2.75 -6.95
N VAL A 98 -1.05 -3.29 -7.42
CA VAL A 98 -0.42 -4.52 -6.92
C VAL A 98 0.89 -4.14 -6.29
N LYS A 99 1.07 -4.43 -5.01
CA LYS A 99 2.30 -4.10 -4.29
C LYS A 99 2.92 -5.34 -3.68
N GLU A 100 4.23 -5.47 -3.87
CA GLU A 100 5.01 -6.48 -3.18
C GLU A 100 4.94 -6.29 -1.67
N ALA A 101 4.71 -7.39 -0.96
CA ALA A 101 4.69 -7.44 0.48
C ALA A 101 5.90 -8.24 0.97
N THR A 102 6.86 -7.54 1.54
CA THR A 102 8.05 -8.13 2.16
C THR A 102 7.82 -8.43 3.63
N ARG A 103 8.76 -9.09 4.27
CA ARG A 103 8.76 -9.29 5.72
C ARG A 103 8.63 -7.95 6.45
N SER A 104 7.86 -7.93 7.54
CA SER A 104 7.68 -6.72 8.33
C SER A 104 9.03 -6.21 8.88
N VAL A 105 9.28 -4.90 8.75
CA VAL A 105 10.45 -4.26 9.35
C VAL A 105 10.45 -4.40 10.88
N LEU A 106 9.28 -4.44 11.50
CA LEU A 106 9.15 -4.69 12.94
C LEU A 106 9.54 -6.11 13.34
N ALA A 107 9.32 -7.10 12.46
CA ALA A 107 9.81 -8.46 12.69
C ALA A 107 11.31 -8.58 12.41
N THR A 108 11.83 -7.79 11.48
CA THR A 108 13.27 -7.83 11.13
C THR A 108 14.13 -7.09 12.14
N TYR A 109 13.68 -5.92 12.60
CA TYR A 109 14.48 -5.00 13.41
C TYR A 109 13.88 -4.70 14.79
N GLY A 110 12.59 -4.90 14.97
CA GLY A 110 11.87 -4.56 16.22
C GLY A 110 11.63 -5.75 17.16
N GLY A 111 12.18 -6.91 16.87
CA GLY A 111 12.02 -8.11 17.71
C GLY A 111 10.59 -8.68 17.77
N MET A 112 9.68 -8.18 16.94
CA MET A 112 8.31 -8.68 16.88
C MET A 112 8.24 -10.02 16.14
N VAL A 113 7.32 -10.87 16.57
CA VAL A 113 7.06 -12.15 15.87
C VAL A 113 6.35 -11.85 14.55
N ASP A 114 6.87 -12.39 13.45
CA ASP A 114 6.26 -12.30 12.12
C ASP A 114 5.10 -13.30 12.01
N ALA A 115 4.08 -13.10 12.83
CA ALA A 115 2.93 -13.98 12.90
C ALA A 115 1.63 -13.18 12.81
N LEU A 116 0.68 -13.72 12.05
CA LEU A 116 -0.71 -13.29 12.15
C LEU A 116 -1.31 -13.84 13.46
N PRO A 117 -2.29 -13.13 14.04
CA PRO A 117 -3.02 -13.66 15.19
C PRO A 117 -3.52 -15.09 14.92
N SER A 118 -3.49 -15.93 15.97
CA SER A 118 -3.99 -17.31 15.89
C SER A 118 -5.44 -17.32 15.36
N GLY A 119 -5.73 -18.20 14.44
CA GLY A 119 -7.04 -18.29 13.75
C GLY A 119 -7.08 -17.57 12.38
N LEU A 120 -6.13 -16.70 12.04
CA LEU A 120 -6.07 -16.08 10.70
C LEU A 120 -5.26 -16.90 9.69
N VAL A 121 -4.47 -17.86 10.16
CA VAL A 121 -3.72 -18.81 9.32
C VAL A 121 -3.87 -20.22 9.89
N PRO A 122 -3.88 -21.25 9.05
CA PRO A 122 -3.79 -22.62 9.51
C PRO A 122 -2.53 -22.85 10.35
N ALA A 123 -2.63 -23.67 11.41
CA ALA A 123 -1.50 -23.99 12.26
C ALA A 123 -0.35 -24.61 11.42
N GLY A 124 0.87 -24.13 11.64
CA GLY A 124 2.06 -24.63 10.94
C GLY A 124 2.30 -24.06 9.53
N SER A 125 1.45 -23.19 9.02
CA SER A 125 1.69 -22.51 7.75
C SER A 125 2.54 -21.24 7.93
N VAL A 126 3.48 -21.01 7.00
CA VAL A 126 4.18 -19.73 6.91
C VAL A 126 3.20 -18.70 6.35
N PRO A 127 2.93 -17.59 7.06
CA PRO A 127 2.00 -16.59 6.57
C PRO A 127 2.56 -15.94 5.29
N ALA A 128 1.77 -15.92 4.23
CA ALA A 128 2.07 -15.06 3.08
C ALA A 128 2.05 -13.61 3.53
N GLN A 129 3.08 -12.84 3.17
CA GLN A 129 3.21 -11.44 3.60
C GLN A 129 2.08 -10.56 3.04
N GLY A 130 1.62 -10.83 1.82
CA GLY A 130 0.43 -10.18 1.25
C GLY A 130 -0.82 -10.41 2.12
N ARG A 131 -1.03 -11.64 2.59
CA ARG A 131 -2.13 -11.96 3.52
C ARG A 131 -2.01 -11.20 4.83
N ARG A 132 -0.81 -11.06 5.39
CA ARG A 132 -0.56 -10.26 6.60
C ARG A 132 -1.01 -8.81 6.42
N VAL A 133 -0.62 -8.18 5.30
CA VAL A 133 -1.00 -6.79 4.99
C VAL A 133 -2.52 -6.65 4.85
N VAL A 134 -3.16 -7.56 4.10
CA VAL A 134 -4.61 -7.56 3.88
C VAL A 134 -5.39 -7.77 5.18
N ALA A 135 -4.98 -8.74 5.98
CA ALA A 135 -5.61 -9.02 7.27
C ALA A 135 -5.50 -7.82 8.22
N ALA A 136 -4.31 -7.20 8.33
CA ALA A 136 -4.11 -6.02 9.15
C ALA A 136 -5.00 -4.86 8.70
N GLN A 137 -5.07 -4.57 7.40
CA GLN A 137 -5.92 -3.50 6.89
C GLN A 137 -7.41 -3.77 7.19
N ARG A 138 -7.89 -5.00 6.98
CA ARG A 138 -9.29 -5.36 7.26
C ARG A 138 -9.65 -5.27 8.74
N ILE A 139 -8.71 -5.58 9.63
CA ILE A 139 -8.93 -5.46 11.08
C ILE A 139 -8.93 -3.99 11.51
N LEU A 140 -7.95 -3.22 11.06
CA LEU A 140 -7.71 -1.87 11.56
C LEU A 140 -8.64 -0.82 10.95
N GLN A 141 -9.06 -1.01 9.70
CA GLN A 141 -9.90 -0.04 8.98
C GLN A 141 -11.38 -0.21 9.34
N ALA A 142 -12.09 0.91 9.42
CA ALA A 142 -13.55 0.91 9.63
C ALA A 142 -14.28 0.24 8.46
N GLN A 143 -13.76 0.50 7.26
CA GLN A 143 -14.27 0.00 5.99
C GLN A 143 -13.08 -0.31 5.10
N SER A 144 -13.01 -1.52 4.58
CA SER A 144 -11.94 -1.95 3.69
C SER A 144 -12.36 -1.79 2.23
N ASP A 145 -11.39 -1.61 1.37
CA ASP A 145 -11.54 -1.73 -0.06
C ASP A 145 -12.11 -3.12 -0.41
N PRO A 146 -13.22 -3.24 -1.16
CA PRO A 146 -13.80 -4.54 -1.54
C PRO A 146 -12.85 -5.39 -2.38
N PHE A 147 -11.93 -4.75 -3.11
CA PHE A 147 -10.92 -5.41 -3.94
C PHE A 147 -9.60 -5.68 -3.18
N LEU A 148 -9.57 -5.43 -1.87
CA LEU A 148 -8.38 -5.76 -1.09
C LEU A 148 -8.19 -7.27 -1.03
N GLY A 149 -7.10 -7.76 -1.62
CA GLY A 149 -6.77 -9.18 -1.70
C GLY A 149 -5.27 -9.40 -1.76
N TRP A 150 -4.84 -10.64 -1.88
CA TRP A 150 -3.44 -11.01 -1.91
C TRP A 150 -3.19 -12.20 -2.83
N THR A 151 -1.97 -12.29 -3.33
CA THR A 151 -1.46 -13.46 -4.06
C THR A 151 -0.05 -13.79 -3.59
N THR A 152 0.30 -15.05 -3.75
CA THR A 152 1.67 -15.51 -3.66
C THR A 152 2.02 -16.18 -4.97
N VAL A 153 3.12 -15.78 -5.58
CA VAL A 153 3.61 -16.38 -6.82
C VAL A 153 5.04 -16.84 -6.67
N GLU A 154 5.37 -17.89 -7.38
CA GLU A 154 6.78 -18.22 -7.63
C GLU A 154 7.32 -17.22 -8.64
N ALA A 155 8.45 -16.59 -8.33
CA ALA A 155 9.01 -15.56 -9.21
C ALA A 155 9.24 -16.14 -10.62
N PRO A 156 8.75 -15.51 -11.70
CA PRO A 156 8.81 -16.08 -13.05
C PRO A 156 10.25 -16.33 -13.56
N GLY A 157 10.46 -17.42 -14.28
CA GLY A 157 11.65 -17.72 -15.11
C GLY A 157 12.80 -18.50 -14.48
N ARG A 158 12.73 -19.04 -13.24
CA ARG A 158 13.76 -19.93 -12.66
C ARG A 158 13.15 -20.94 -11.71
N THR A 159 13.35 -22.21 -11.95
CA THR A 159 13.11 -23.28 -10.96
C THR A 159 13.88 -22.98 -9.68
N GLY A 160 13.20 -22.97 -8.54
CA GLY A 160 13.81 -22.69 -7.22
C GLY A 160 13.82 -21.21 -6.84
N ARG A 161 13.01 -20.34 -7.43
CA ARG A 161 12.88 -18.94 -7.05
C ARG A 161 12.15 -18.74 -5.72
N PRO A 162 12.55 -17.72 -4.94
CA PRO A 162 11.80 -17.38 -3.75
C PRO A 162 10.37 -16.99 -4.10
N ARG A 163 9.42 -17.44 -3.30
CA ARG A 163 8.01 -16.97 -3.38
C ARG A 163 7.97 -15.47 -3.17
N VAL A 164 7.16 -14.81 -3.96
CA VAL A 164 6.90 -13.38 -3.85
C VAL A 164 5.44 -13.18 -3.50
N ASP A 165 5.23 -12.42 -2.45
CA ASP A 165 3.90 -12.10 -1.97
C ASP A 165 3.50 -10.71 -2.43
N PHE A 166 2.27 -10.58 -2.91
CA PHE A 166 1.67 -9.31 -3.29
C PHE A 166 0.37 -9.08 -2.56
N PHE A 167 0.03 -7.80 -2.35
CA PHE A 167 -1.33 -7.40 -2.01
C PHE A 167 -1.88 -6.48 -3.09
N TRP A 168 -3.19 -6.61 -3.32
CA TRP A 168 -3.96 -5.93 -4.34
C TRP A 168 -4.97 -5.01 -3.70
N ARG A 169 -5.21 -3.87 -4.32
CA ARG A 169 -6.21 -2.90 -3.89
C ARG A 169 -6.65 -2.03 -5.06
N GLN A 170 -7.79 -1.36 -4.93
CA GLN A 170 -8.20 -0.36 -5.89
C GLN A 170 -7.23 0.82 -5.93
N PHE A 171 -6.93 1.32 -7.12
CA PHE A 171 -6.02 2.44 -7.31
C PHE A 171 -6.79 3.77 -7.30
N ARG A 172 -6.56 4.59 -6.28
CA ARG A 172 -6.99 6.00 -6.20
C ARG A 172 -8.47 6.28 -6.52
N ASP A 173 -9.40 5.43 -6.14
CA ASP A 173 -10.81 5.78 -6.21
C ASP A 173 -11.21 6.65 -5.02
N MET A 174 -11.96 7.73 -5.31
CA MET A 174 -12.52 8.67 -4.33
C MET A 174 -11.51 9.21 -3.29
N LYS A 175 -10.22 9.18 -3.61
CA LYS A 175 -9.14 9.62 -2.72
C LYS A 175 -9.10 11.14 -2.59
N GLY A 176 -9.08 11.62 -1.36
CA GLY A 176 -8.76 12.99 -0.99
C GLY A 176 -7.53 13.04 -0.07
N SER A 177 -6.94 14.20 0.05
CA SER A 177 -5.90 14.52 1.02
C SER A 177 -6.19 15.86 1.67
N VAL A 178 -5.75 16.02 2.92
CA VAL A 178 -5.79 17.29 3.62
C VAL A 178 -4.48 18.02 3.32
N GLU A 179 -4.59 19.26 2.85
CA GLU A 179 -3.44 20.15 2.61
C GLU A 179 -3.13 20.86 3.92
N LEU A 180 -2.12 20.35 4.65
CA LEU A 180 -1.81 20.79 6.01
C LEU A 180 -1.43 22.27 6.09
N ASP A 181 -0.73 22.78 5.10
CA ASP A 181 -0.26 24.17 4.96
C ASP A 181 -1.41 25.17 4.79
N ARG A 182 -2.60 24.70 4.42
CA ARG A 182 -3.81 25.52 4.27
C ARG A 182 -4.70 25.50 5.50
N LEU A 183 -4.37 24.73 6.52
CA LEU A 183 -5.16 24.67 7.73
C LEU A 183 -4.85 25.85 8.66
N SER A 184 -5.88 26.44 9.23
CA SER A 184 -5.70 27.30 10.41
C SER A 184 -5.28 26.48 11.62
N ALA A 185 -4.67 27.10 12.64
CA ALA A 185 -4.26 26.41 13.86
C ALA A 185 -5.41 25.59 14.49
N ALA A 186 -6.63 26.16 14.54
CA ALA A 186 -7.80 25.46 15.06
C ALA A 186 -8.21 24.24 14.21
N GLN A 187 -8.10 24.34 12.90
CA GLN A 187 -8.37 23.22 11.98
C GLN A 187 -7.31 22.14 12.10
N PHE A 188 -6.04 22.54 12.28
CA PHE A 188 -4.94 21.59 12.48
C PHE A 188 -5.12 20.77 13.76
N VAL A 189 -5.48 21.41 14.87
CA VAL A 189 -5.79 20.72 16.14
C VAL A 189 -6.95 19.73 15.95
N ARG A 190 -8.04 20.13 15.32
CA ARG A 190 -9.17 19.23 15.04
C ARG A 190 -8.79 18.07 14.14
N TYR A 191 -7.90 18.30 13.18
CA TYR A 191 -7.40 17.25 12.33
C TYR A 191 -6.55 16.24 13.11
N GLY A 192 -5.69 16.74 14.03
CA GLY A 192 -4.94 15.89 14.95
C GLY A 192 -5.83 15.04 15.86
N GLU A 193 -6.88 15.64 16.43
CA GLU A 193 -7.89 14.91 17.23
C GLU A 193 -8.57 13.80 16.40
N LEU A 194 -8.93 14.09 15.15
CA LEU A 194 -9.53 13.09 14.25
C LEU A 194 -8.57 11.94 14.00
N CYS A 195 -7.31 12.22 13.72
CA CYS A 195 -6.28 11.20 13.53
C CYS A 195 -6.12 10.33 14.78
N GLY A 196 -6.07 10.95 15.96
CA GLY A 196 -5.98 10.23 17.24
C GLY A 196 -7.17 9.30 17.47
N ARG A 197 -8.39 9.77 17.19
CA ARG A 197 -9.62 8.94 17.29
C ARG A 197 -9.60 7.76 16.33
N VAL A 198 -9.14 7.96 15.09
CA VAL A 198 -9.03 6.88 14.10
C VAL A 198 -8.01 5.84 14.54
N LEU A 199 -6.86 6.27 15.06
CA LEU A 199 -5.83 5.38 15.62
C LEU A 199 -6.34 4.61 16.84
N ALA A 200 -7.01 5.29 17.80
CA ALA A 200 -7.59 4.64 18.97
C ALA A 200 -8.60 3.57 18.56
N ARG A 201 -9.46 3.87 17.59
CA ARG A 201 -10.37 2.89 17.03
C ARG A 201 -9.65 1.70 16.41
N ALA A 202 -8.61 1.93 15.60
CA ALA A 202 -7.82 0.88 15.00
C ALA A 202 -7.17 -0.02 16.07
N HIS A 203 -6.55 0.57 17.09
CA HIS A 203 -5.95 -0.16 18.19
C HIS A 203 -6.98 -0.94 19.02
N SER A 204 -8.22 -0.42 19.15
CA SER A 204 -9.30 -1.10 19.90
C SER A 204 -9.74 -2.44 19.27
N GLN A 205 -9.38 -2.72 18.05
CA GLN A 205 -9.61 -4.02 17.41
C GLN A 205 -8.57 -5.08 17.81
N SER A 206 -7.54 -4.68 18.57
CA SER A 206 -6.49 -5.59 19.05
C SER A 206 -6.85 -6.24 20.38
N PRO A 207 -6.55 -7.53 20.60
CA PRO A 207 -6.71 -8.18 21.90
C PRO A 207 -5.92 -7.50 23.03
N GLY A 208 -4.83 -6.81 22.72
CA GLY A 208 -3.99 -6.08 23.67
C GLY A 208 -4.57 -4.76 24.18
N THR A 209 -5.71 -4.30 23.68
CA THR A 209 -6.30 -2.99 24.01
C THR A 209 -6.53 -2.79 25.50
N ARG A 210 -6.97 -3.84 26.22
CA ARG A 210 -7.19 -3.76 27.67
C ARG A 210 -5.90 -3.54 28.43
N VAL A 211 -4.81 -4.17 28.00
CA VAL A 211 -3.47 -3.99 28.58
C VAL A 211 -2.98 -2.58 28.31
N ALA A 212 -3.10 -2.11 27.07
CA ALA A 212 -2.74 -0.73 26.70
C ALA A 212 -3.55 0.29 27.51
N HIS A 213 -4.85 0.11 27.65
CA HIS A 213 -5.69 0.99 28.46
C HIS A 213 -5.27 0.99 29.94
N GLY A 214 -4.95 -0.17 30.50
CA GLY A 214 -4.44 -0.26 31.88
C GLY A 214 -3.08 0.44 32.05
N TYR A 215 -2.19 0.33 31.05
CA TYR A 215 -0.88 1.01 31.06
C TYR A 215 -1.02 2.53 30.98
N LEU A 216 -1.90 3.04 30.13
CA LEU A 216 -2.17 4.48 29.97
C LEU A 216 -2.74 5.09 31.27
N GLY A 217 -3.56 4.35 31.99
CA GLY A 217 -4.14 4.81 33.25
C GLY A 217 -5.09 6.00 33.08
N ARG A 218 -5.08 6.89 34.07
CA ARG A 218 -5.92 8.11 34.10
C ARG A 218 -5.10 9.41 34.15
N SER A 219 -3.79 9.35 34.07
CA SER A 219 -2.90 10.51 34.08
C SER A 219 -2.49 10.88 32.67
N ASP A 220 -2.11 12.13 32.45
CA ASP A 220 -1.61 12.64 31.17
C ASP A 220 -0.11 12.34 30.95
N ALA A 221 0.51 11.53 31.83
CA ALA A 221 1.96 11.26 31.80
C ALA A 221 2.42 10.65 30.48
N PHE A 222 1.62 9.72 29.91
CA PHE A 222 1.94 9.13 28.62
C PHE A 222 1.73 10.12 27.47
N ASP A 223 0.65 10.90 27.50
CA ASP A 223 0.34 11.90 26.49
C ASP A 223 1.43 12.98 26.42
N ASP A 224 1.86 13.48 27.58
CA ASP A 224 2.97 14.43 27.70
C ASP A 224 4.31 13.83 27.21
N ALA A 225 4.55 12.55 27.51
CA ALA A 225 5.75 11.86 27.06
C ALA A 225 5.78 11.73 25.54
N ILE A 226 4.67 11.33 24.92
CA ILE A 226 4.54 11.23 23.46
C ILE A 226 4.65 12.60 22.79
N ALA A 227 4.03 13.63 23.36
CA ALA A 227 4.15 14.99 22.83
C ALA A 227 5.62 15.48 22.82
N ARG A 228 6.34 15.33 23.94
CA ARG A 228 7.77 15.67 24.01
C ARG A 228 8.61 14.85 23.05
N TRP A 229 8.37 13.55 22.99
CA TRP A 229 9.08 12.67 22.06
C TRP A 229 8.84 13.06 20.60
N SER A 230 7.60 13.40 20.23
CA SER A 230 7.25 13.78 18.86
C SER A 230 7.98 15.04 18.42
N CYS A 231 8.09 16.05 19.30
CA CYS A 231 8.86 17.26 19.00
C CYS A 231 10.36 16.95 18.84
N ALA A 232 10.95 16.21 19.78
CA ALA A 232 12.36 15.84 19.71
C ALA A 232 12.68 14.97 18.47
N TYR A 233 11.75 14.09 18.08
CA TYR A 233 11.93 13.24 16.90
C TYR A 233 11.80 14.03 15.60
N ALA A 234 10.97 15.09 15.56
CA ALA A 234 10.91 15.99 14.41
C ALA A 234 12.28 16.65 14.15
N ASP A 235 12.97 17.11 15.18
CA ASP A 235 14.32 17.69 15.07
C ASP A 235 15.33 16.66 14.50
N VAL A 236 15.22 15.38 14.92
CA VAL A 236 16.07 14.29 14.39
C VAL A 236 15.79 14.07 12.89
N VAL A 237 14.52 14.07 12.49
CA VAL A 237 14.14 13.89 11.08
C VAL A 237 14.68 15.02 10.21
N GLU A 238 14.66 16.26 10.67
CA GLU A 238 15.25 17.40 9.96
C GLU A 238 16.77 17.26 9.82
N GLN A 239 17.47 16.83 10.87
CA GLN A 239 18.90 16.56 10.84
C GLN A 239 19.26 15.43 9.88
N ASP A 240 18.51 14.33 9.91
CA ASP A 240 18.67 13.18 9.00
C ASP A 240 18.46 13.61 7.54
N PHE A 241 17.45 14.43 7.27
CA PHE A 241 17.19 14.96 5.93
C PHE A 241 18.34 15.85 5.43
N ALA A 242 18.84 16.76 6.27
CA ALA A 242 19.99 17.59 5.94
C ALA A 242 21.26 16.76 5.67
N ALA A 243 21.47 15.70 6.46
CA ALA A 243 22.58 14.77 6.25
C ALA A 243 22.45 14.00 4.92
N LEU A 244 21.23 13.60 4.54
CA LEU A 244 20.95 12.98 3.25
C LEU A 244 21.24 13.95 2.10
N GLU A 245 20.77 15.20 2.17
CA GLU A 245 21.04 16.21 1.15
C GLU A 245 22.54 16.46 0.98
N ALA A 246 23.28 16.58 2.08
CA ALA A 246 24.73 16.73 2.06
C ALA A 246 25.44 15.52 1.43
N ALA A 247 24.97 14.31 1.70
CA ALA A 247 25.51 13.09 1.12
C ALA A 247 25.29 13.00 -0.39
N VAL A 248 24.13 13.45 -0.86
CA VAL A 248 23.81 13.55 -2.30
C VAL A 248 24.65 14.66 -2.96
N ALA A 249 24.71 15.84 -2.35
CA ALA A 249 25.47 16.98 -2.87
C ALA A 249 26.96 16.68 -3.00
N SER A 250 27.54 15.91 -2.07
CA SER A 250 28.96 15.50 -2.11
C SER A 250 29.23 14.32 -3.04
N GLY A 251 28.20 13.71 -3.69
CA GLY A 251 28.35 12.53 -4.54
C GLY A 251 28.58 11.21 -3.77
N ARG A 252 28.49 11.24 -2.45
CA ARG A 252 28.57 10.02 -1.61
C ARG A 252 27.41 9.06 -1.86
N LEU A 253 26.25 9.60 -2.16
CA LEU A 253 25.06 8.85 -2.57
C LEU A 253 24.64 9.29 -3.96
N PRO A 254 24.50 8.35 -4.93
CA PRO A 254 23.95 8.68 -6.24
C PRO A 254 22.45 8.98 -6.11
N ALA A 255 21.99 10.04 -6.73
CA ALA A 255 20.57 10.39 -6.78
C ALA A 255 20.24 11.09 -8.10
N GLU A 256 19.11 10.75 -8.70
CA GLU A 256 18.53 11.48 -9.81
C GLU A 256 17.48 12.47 -9.28
N ARG A 257 17.57 13.72 -9.75
CA ARG A 257 16.63 14.77 -9.41
C ARG A 257 15.52 14.86 -10.45
N GLY A 258 14.31 15.12 -10.05
CA GLY A 258 13.21 15.44 -10.98
C GLY A 258 12.28 14.28 -11.31
N THR A 259 12.16 13.31 -10.43
CA THR A 259 11.13 12.24 -10.51
C THR A 259 9.82 12.64 -9.81
#